data_d569b7e0762874a87a1101e10cd87cf0
#
_entry.id   d569b7e0762874a87a1101e10cd87cf0
#
_cell.length_a   1.000
_cell.length_b   1.000
_cell.length_c   1.000
_cell.angle_alpha   90.00
_cell.angle_beta   90.00
_cell.angle_gamma   90.00
#
_symmetry.space_group_name_H-M   'P 1'
#
loop_
_entity.id
_entity.type
_entity.pdbx_description
1 polymer ?
#
loop_
_entity_poly.entity_id
_entity_poly.type
_entity_poly.pdbx_seq_one_letter_code
_entity_poly.pdbx_strand_id
1 'polypeptide(L)'
;MVAGAPGVGLAVVVDPDPESHRHAEATPGYGILEEALEAVECDAVLVASPPRTHHAVAKAALEAGKHVLCEKPLATSLEDAFDLVQTADRAGRVLMVSQNYRYNAPFRAVQRLVAGGELGELASIRISCRRDTRTLFAPDDFRYSMRHPYVLDMSIHHFDLIRAATGRDVCGVYARSWRVPDSPFVHHPAVAALLDLEGGVPVIYEGDWATHEPETSWNGHWEIVGEAGRLLWSGSKEDRGTGRVVFERWGREPRPIEQQNLEFVEREATLQALRAAIESNEPPETTAADNVRSLAAMLGCARSVESGEPVDVAALLSARGAKL
;
A
#
# COMPACT_ATOMS: atom_id res chain seq x y z
N MET A 1 8.93 1.98 -15.54
CA MET A 1 8.55 3.04 -14.58
C MET A 1 9.63 4.13 -14.50
N VAL A 2 10.87 3.84 -14.07
CA VAL A 2 11.92 4.87 -13.95
C VAL A 2 12.37 5.36 -15.32
N ALA A 3 12.65 4.44 -16.25
CA ALA A 3 13.03 4.81 -17.61
C ALA A 3 11.89 5.59 -18.29
N GLY A 4 12.16 6.84 -18.63
CA GLY A 4 11.21 7.75 -19.28
C GLY A 4 10.37 8.62 -18.33
N ALA A 5 10.51 8.48 -17.01
CA ALA A 5 9.85 9.38 -16.06
C ALA A 5 10.47 10.79 -16.14
N PRO A 6 9.65 11.86 -16.26
CA PRO A 6 10.16 13.23 -16.39
C PRO A 6 11.06 13.63 -15.20
N GLY A 7 12.26 14.16 -15.50
CA GLY A 7 13.20 14.64 -14.49
C GLY A 7 13.84 13.55 -13.62
N VAL A 8 13.71 12.27 -14.01
CA VAL A 8 14.33 11.13 -13.32
C VAL A 8 15.15 10.32 -14.30
N GLY A 9 16.37 9.97 -13.92
CA GLY A 9 17.29 9.12 -14.69
C GLY A 9 17.52 7.79 -13.99
N LEU A 10 17.53 6.70 -14.76
CA LEU A 10 17.97 5.39 -14.26
C LEU A 10 19.49 5.31 -14.39
N ALA A 11 20.19 5.40 -13.28
CA ALA A 11 21.65 5.40 -13.25
C ALA A 11 22.23 3.98 -13.28
N VAL A 12 21.58 3.03 -12.59
CA VAL A 12 22.09 1.66 -12.40
C VAL A 12 20.93 0.71 -12.08
N VAL A 13 21.07 -0.55 -12.45
CA VAL A 13 20.17 -1.64 -12.05
C VAL A 13 20.96 -2.63 -11.19
N VAL A 14 20.37 -3.02 -10.07
CA VAL A 14 20.95 -4.03 -9.18
C VAL A 14 20.01 -5.21 -9.05
N ASP A 15 20.43 -6.36 -9.49
CA ASP A 15 19.71 -7.63 -9.35
C ASP A 15 20.72 -8.79 -9.35
N PRO A 16 20.64 -9.75 -8.42
CA PRO A 16 21.53 -10.91 -8.42
C PRO A 16 21.38 -11.80 -9.67
N ASP A 17 20.25 -11.70 -10.38
CA ASP A 17 20.08 -12.34 -11.69
C ASP A 17 20.53 -11.41 -12.82
N PRO A 18 21.63 -11.73 -13.54
CA PRO A 18 22.10 -10.91 -14.67
C PRO A 18 21.10 -10.79 -15.83
N GLU A 19 20.16 -11.72 -15.98
CA GLU A 19 19.13 -11.63 -17.00
C GLU A 19 18.19 -10.45 -16.75
N SER A 20 17.95 -10.11 -15.49
CA SER A 20 17.15 -8.93 -15.09
C SER A 20 17.75 -7.61 -15.58
N HIS A 21 19.08 -7.54 -15.76
CA HIS A 21 19.76 -6.33 -16.25
C HIS A 21 19.42 -6.01 -17.72
N ARG A 22 19.01 -6.99 -18.50
CA ARG A 22 18.68 -6.80 -19.94
C ARG A 22 17.46 -5.93 -20.18
N HIS A 23 16.61 -5.76 -19.16
CA HIS A 23 15.42 -4.90 -19.26
C HIS A 23 15.74 -3.39 -19.18
N ALA A 24 17.01 -3.04 -18.94
CA ALA A 24 17.47 -1.67 -18.85
C ALA A 24 18.65 -1.44 -19.80
N GLU A 25 18.39 -1.57 -21.11
CA GLU A 25 19.38 -1.38 -22.18
C GLU A 25 20.18 -0.08 -21.99
N ALA A 26 21.50 -0.15 -22.09
CA ALA A 26 22.47 0.92 -21.87
C ALA A 26 22.65 1.39 -20.41
N THR A 27 22.02 0.76 -19.42
CA THR A 27 22.22 1.06 -17.99
C THR A 27 23.15 0.01 -17.38
N PRO A 28 24.19 0.39 -16.59
CA PRO A 28 25.06 -0.56 -15.90
C PRO A 28 24.25 -1.49 -14.98
N GLY A 29 24.60 -2.78 -14.96
CA GLY A 29 24.00 -3.78 -14.07
C GLY A 29 25.00 -4.31 -13.07
N TYR A 30 24.57 -4.47 -11.81
CA TYR A 30 25.37 -5.04 -10.73
C TYR A 30 24.60 -6.13 -10.00
N GLY A 31 25.29 -7.13 -9.47
CA GLY A 31 24.68 -8.18 -8.66
C GLY A 31 24.50 -7.80 -7.18
N ILE A 32 25.25 -6.81 -6.71
CA ILE A 32 25.37 -6.41 -5.31
C ILE A 32 25.19 -4.89 -5.20
N LEU A 33 24.37 -4.46 -4.23
CA LEU A 33 24.05 -3.03 -4.06
C LEU A 33 25.27 -2.19 -3.69
N GLU A 34 26.11 -2.67 -2.78
CA GLU A 34 27.27 -1.96 -2.29
C GLU A 34 28.26 -1.65 -3.43
N GLU A 35 28.51 -2.61 -4.32
CA GLU A 35 29.34 -2.43 -5.50
C GLU A 35 28.77 -1.36 -6.45
N ALA A 36 27.45 -1.37 -6.63
CA ALA A 36 26.78 -0.38 -7.47
C ALA A 36 26.88 1.04 -6.87
N LEU A 37 26.69 1.18 -5.55
CA LEU A 37 26.77 2.46 -4.84
C LEU A 37 28.18 3.05 -4.80
N GLU A 38 29.23 2.20 -4.83
CA GLU A 38 30.62 2.62 -4.96
C GLU A 38 30.97 3.06 -6.39
N ALA A 39 30.39 2.42 -7.40
CA ALA A 39 30.74 2.62 -8.81
C ALA A 39 29.94 3.73 -9.49
N VAL A 40 28.71 4.00 -9.03
CA VAL A 40 27.77 4.90 -9.71
C VAL A 40 27.15 5.90 -8.74
N GLU A 41 27.24 7.18 -9.09
CA GLU A 41 26.54 8.22 -8.32
C GLU A 41 25.04 8.19 -8.61
N CYS A 42 24.24 8.22 -7.55
CA CYS A 42 22.79 8.35 -7.62
C CYS A 42 22.27 9.11 -6.38
N ASP A 43 21.13 9.74 -6.49
CA ASP A 43 20.47 10.47 -5.38
C ASP A 43 19.61 9.55 -4.52
N ALA A 44 19.00 8.53 -5.15
CA ALA A 44 18.03 7.66 -4.51
C ALA A 44 18.12 6.22 -5.00
N VAL A 45 17.66 5.30 -4.16
CA VAL A 45 17.48 3.88 -4.47
C VAL A 45 16.00 3.53 -4.47
N LEU A 46 15.52 2.92 -5.56
CA LEU A 46 14.21 2.29 -5.63
C LEU A 46 14.33 0.82 -5.24
N VAL A 47 13.77 0.43 -4.09
CA VAL A 47 13.77 -0.95 -3.61
C VAL A 47 12.50 -1.65 -4.11
N ALA A 48 12.66 -2.55 -5.07
CA ALA A 48 11.59 -3.35 -5.68
C ALA A 48 11.88 -4.86 -5.62
N SER A 49 12.77 -5.26 -4.74
CA SER A 49 13.12 -6.65 -4.46
C SER A 49 11.99 -7.37 -3.69
N PRO A 50 12.08 -8.70 -3.43
CA PRO A 50 11.07 -9.36 -2.60
C PRO A 50 10.99 -8.78 -1.17
N PRO A 51 9.80 -8.72 -0.54
CA PRO A 51 9.57 -8.06 0.76
C PRO A 51 10.55 -8.46 1.89
N ARG A 52 11.01 -9.70 1.88
CA ARG A 52 11.98 -10.20 2.87
C ARG A 52 13.36 -9.52 2.81
N THR A 53 13.68 -8.85 1.71
CA THR A 53 14.97 -8.16 1.50
C THR A 53 14.84 -6.64 1.64
N HIS A 54 13.64 -6.09 1.74
CA HIS A 54 13.40 -4.64 1.80
C HIS A 54 14.20 -3.99 2.92
N HIS A 55 14.14 -4.55 4.15
CA HIS A 55 14.86 -4.00 5.30
C HIS A 55 16.36 -3.89 5.03
N ALA A 56 17.02 -4.98 4.62
CA ALA A 56 18.47 -4.98 4.41
C ALA A 56 18.89 -4.02 3.30
N VAL A 57 18.17 -4.05 2.15
CA VAL A 57 18.50 -3.21 0.99
C VAL A 57 18.23 -1.73 1.26
N ALA A 58 17.08 -1.40 1.85
CA ALA A 58 16.77 -0.01 2.19
C ALA A 58 17.70 0.55 3.25
N LYS A 59 18.08 -0.24 4.26
CA LYS A 59 19.03 0.15 5.30
C LYS A 59 20.40 0.45 4.73
N ALA A 60 20.94 -0.43 3.89
CA ALA A 60 22.23 -0.22 3.25
C ALA A 60 22.23 1.06 2.39
N ALA A 61 21.16 1.31 1.62
CA ALA A 61 21.03 2.53 0.85
C ALA A 61 20.99 3.80 1.71
N LEU A 62 20.21 3.78 2.81
CA LEU A 62 20.13 4.90 3.76
C LEU A 62 21.48 5.18 4.44
N GLU A 63 22.18 4.12 4.91
CA GLU A 63 23.50 4.20 5.52
C GLU A 63 24.58 4.72 4.54
N ALA A 64 24.40 4.44 3.25
CA ALA A 64 25.20 5.04 2.16
C ALA A 64 24.77 6.49 1.81
N GLY A 65 23.86 7.08 2.58
CA GLY A 65 23.42 8.46 2.40
C GLY A 65 22.48 8.67 1.21
N LYS A 66 21.80 7.64 0.72
CA LYS A 66 20.84 7.74 -0.39
C LYS A 66 19.41 7.89 0.13
N HIS A 67 18.56 8.61 -0.61
CA HIS A 67 17.13 8.60 -0.39
C HIS A 67 16.56 7.25 -0.86
N VAL A 68 15.41 6.83 -0.31
CA VAL A 68 14.83 5.51 -0.64
C VAL A 68 13.35 5.63 -0.94
N LEU A 69 12.94 5.05 -2.09
CA LEU A 69 11.55 4.66 -2.36
C LEU A 69 11.46 3.14 -2.25
N CYS A 70 10.78 2.65 -1.22
CA CYS A 70 10.61 1.21 -1.00
C CYS A 70 9.24 0.74 -1.46
N GLU A 71 9.18 -0.36 -2.22
CA GLU A 71 7.90 -1.04 -2.49
C GLU A 71 7.26 -1.54 -1.19
N LYS A 72 5.95 -1.69 -1.24
CA LYS A 72 5.17 -2.22 -0.12
C LYS A 72 5.31 -3.76 -0.01
N PRO A 73 5.19 -4.30 1.20
CA PRO A 73 5.24 -3.62 2.49
C PRO A 73 6.64 -3.11 2.80
N LEU A 74 6.75 -2.04 3.58
CA LEU A 74 8.05 -1.48 3.97
C LEU A 74 9.02 -2.53 4.53
N ALA A 75 8.51 -3.42 5.35
CA ALA A 75 9.22 -4.55 5.94
C ALA A 75 8.24 -5.70 6.25
N THR A 76 8.76 -6.85 6.67
CA THR A 76 7.95 -8.00 7.07
C THR A 76 7.66 -8.05 8.58
N SER A 77 8.26 -7.14 9.35
CA SER A 77 8.03 -6.98 10.79
C SER A 77 7.96 -5.49 11.17
N LEU A 78 7.32 -5.20 12.31
CA LEU A 78 7.32 -3.83 12.85
C LEU A 78 8.71 -3.42 13.34
N GLU A 79 9.50 -4.37 13.87
CA GLU A 79 10.86 -4.12 14.33
C GLU A 79 11.74 -3.59 13.20
N ASP A 80 11.74 -4.26 12.06
CA ASP A 80 12.49 -3.85 10.88
C ASP A 80 11.98 -2.51 10.33
N ALA A 81 10.66 -2.31 10.34
CA ALA A 81 10.08 -1.05 9.88
C ALA A 81 10.50 0.14 10.75
N PHE A 82 10.51 -0.02 12.08
CA PHE A 82 11.00 1.01 13.01
C PHE A 82 12.49 1.26 12.90
N ASP A 83 13.31 0.21 12.71
CA ASP A 83 14.75 0.35 12.47
C ASP A 83 15.01 1.17 11.19
N LEU A 84 14.24 0.93 10.13
CA LEU A 84 14.34 1.72 8.89
C LEU A 84 13.97 3.19 9.10
N VAL A 85 12.87 3.48 9.82
CA VAL A 85 12.48 4.86 10.14
C VAL A 85 13.60 5.57 10.90
N GLN A 86 14.12 4.94 11.96
CA GLN A 86 15.23 5.51 12.74
C GLN A 86 16.51 5.68 11.92
N THR A 87 16.78 4.75 10.99
CA THR A 87 17.95 4.84 10.11
C THR A 87 17.82 6.01 9.14
N ALA A 88 16.64 6.21 8.56
CA ALA A 88 16.35 7.35 7.69
C ALA A 88 16.51 8.69 8.43
N ASP A 89 15.98 8.78 9.66
CA ASP A 89 16.11 9.96 10.52
C ASP A 89 17.58 10.27 10.84
N ARG A 90 18.37 9.25 11.24
CA ARG A 90 19.81 9.42 11.51
C ARG A 90 20.62 9.83 10.28
N ALA A 91 20.24 9.30 9.11
CA ALA A 91 20.91 9.62 7.84
C ALA A 91 20.46 10.98 7.28
N GLY A 92 19.38 11.57 7.77
CA GLY A 92 18.76 12.79 7.21
C GLY A 92 18.31 12.56 5.76
N ARG A 93 17.73 11.38 5.49
CA ARG A 93 17.29 10.98 4.14
C ARG A 93 15.80 10.66 4.11
N VAL A 94 15.18 10.95 2.98
CA VAL A 94 13.79 10.57 2.71
C VAL A 94 13.71 9.06 2.57
N LEU A 95 12.84 8.43 3.38
CA LEU A 95 12.38 7.07 3.20
C LEU A 95 10.88 7.09 2.94
N MET A 96 10.50 6.81 1.71
CA MET A 96 9.14 6.81 1.23
C MET A 96 8.69 5.40 0.89
N VAL A 97 7.42 5.05 1.15
CA VAL A 97 6.83 3.77 0.78
C VAL A 97 5.91 3.95 -0.44
N SER A 98 6.00 3.04 -1.40
CA SER A 98 5.22 3.06 -2.64
C SER A 98 3.75 2.68 -2.41
N GLN A 99 3.00 3.52 -1.69
CA GLN A 99 1.54 3.40 -1.55
C GLN A 99 0.85 4.08 -2.74
N ASN A 100 1.07 3.50 -3.89
CA ASN A 100 0.70 4.05 -5.19
C ASN A 100 -0.80 4.29 -5.36
N TYR A 101 -1.66 3.56 -4.65
CA TYR A 101 -3.13 3.72 -4.75
C TYR A 101 -3.62 5.06 -4.22
N ARG A 102 -2.87 5.74 -3.34
CA ARG A 102 -3.18 7.12 -2.93
C ARG A 102 -3.19 8.09 -4.11
N TYR A 103 -2.48 7.77 -5.20
CA TYR A 103 -2.33 8.62 -6.38
C TYR A 103 -3.30 8.25 -7.52
N ASN A 104 -4.44 7.66 -7.19
CA ASN A 104 -5.54 7.40 -8.13
C ASN A 104 -6.60 8.50 -8.04
N ALA A 105 -7.08 8.97 -9.19
CA ALA A 105 -8.04 10.06 -9.26
C ALA A 105 -9.34 9.81 -8.47
N PRO A 106 -9.97 8.61 -8.51
CA PRO A 106 -11.15 8.33 -7.69
C PRO A 106 -10.84 8.36 -6.19
N PHE A 107 -9.66 7.87 -5.77
CA PHE A 107 -9.27 7.96 -4.37
C PHE A 107 -9.11 9.42 -3.91
N ARG A 108 -8.50 10.28 -4.72
CA ARG A 108 -8.40 11.72 -4.41
C ARG A 108 -9.76 12.38 -4.26
N ALA A 109 -10.75 11.96 -5.06
CA ALA A 109 -12.13 12.43 -4.92
C ALA A 109 -12.76 11.95 -3.60
N VAL A 110 -12.58 10.68 -3.23
CA VAL A 110 -13.04 10.13 -1.94
C VAL A 110 -12.38 10.87 -0.77
N GLN A 111 -11.05 10.98 -0.77
CA GLN A 111 -10.28 11.67 0.27
C GLN A 111 -10.75 13.12 0.48
N ARG A 112 -10.90 13.88 -0.61
CA ARG A 112 -11.39 15.26 -0.56
C ARG A 112 -12.77 15.39 0.08
N LEU A 113 -13.70 14.51 -0.25
CA LEU A 113 -15.07 14.56 0.27
C LEU A 113 -15.15 14.14 1.73
N VAL A 114 -14.39 13.12 2.13
CA VAL A 114 -14.31 12.67 3.52
C VAL A 114 -13.63 13.74 4.39
N ALA A 115 -12.45 14.19 4.00
CA ALA A 115 -11.69 15.21 4.72
C ALA A 115 -12.40 16.57 4.73
N GLY A 116 -13.17 16.88 3.67
CA GLY A 116 -14.01 18.09 3.59
C GLY A 116 -15.27 18.06 4.44
N GLY A 117 -15.55 16.93 5.13
CA GLY A 117 -16.72 16.80 6.01
C GLY A 117 -18.06 16.67 5.29
N GLU A 118 -18.08 16.38 3.99
CA GLU A 118 -19.32 16.28 3.20
C GLU A 118 -20.27 15.16 3.67
N LEU A 119 -19.73 14.14 4.35
CA LEU A 119 -20.53 13.05 4.95
C LEU A 119 -21.01 13.34 6.37
N GLY A 120 -20.54 14.41 7.03
CA GLY A 120 -20.72 14.59 8.47
C GLY A 120 -19.91 13.57 9.28
N GLU A 121 -20.37 13.20 10.47
CA GLU A 121 -19.74 12.17 11.26
C GLU A 121 -19.84 10.81 10.57
N LEU A 122 -18.71 10.07 10.52
CA LEU A 122 -18.67 8.76 9.87
C LEU A 122 -19.33 7.70 10.72
N ALA A 123 -20.23 6.93 10.14
CA ALA A 123 -20.96 5.85 10.80
C ALA A 123 -20.34 4.47 10.54
N SER A 124 -19.91 4.18 9.30
CA SER A 124 -19.25 2.91 8.95
C SER A 124 -18.60 2.97 7.57
N ILE A 125 -17.65 2.04 7.34
CA ILE A 125 -17.02 1.83 6.03
C ILE A 125 -17.18 0.36 5.65
N ARG A 126 -17.47 0.08 4.39
CA ARG A 126 -17.46 -1.27 3.82
C ARG A 126 -16.55 -1.30 2.62
N ILE A 127 -15.70 -2.34 2.55
CA ILE A 127 -14.76 -2.54 1.45
C ILE A 127 -14.83 -4.00 1.04
N SER A 128 -14.98 -4.24 -0.26
CA SER A 128 -14.90 -5.58 -0.83
C SER A 128 -14.01 -5.55 -2.08
N CYS A 129 -12.95 -6.35 -2.08
CA CYS A 129 -12.04 -6.48 -3.22
C CYS A 129 -11.93 -7.95 -3.63
N ARG A 130 -12.44 -8.25 -4.81
CA ARG A 130 -12.50 -9.60 -5.37
C ARG A 130 -11.72 -9.64 -6.68
N ARG A 131 -10.70 -10.51 -6.73
CA ARG A 131 -9.88 -10.72 -7.93
C ARG A 131 -9.73 -12.22 -8.18
N ASP A 132 -9.80 -12.62 -9.43
CA ASP A 132 -9.36 -13.95 -9.83
C ASP A 132 -7.87 -13.91 -10.24
N THR A 133 -7.01 -14.31 -9.33
CA THR A 133 -5.56 -14.32 -9.57
C THR A 133 -5.01 -15.72 -9.82
N ARG A 134 -5.87 -16.74 -10.02
CA ARG A 134 -5.47 -18.14 -10.23
C ARG A 134 -4.52 -18.34 -11.41
N THR A 135 -4.56 -17.45 -12.40
CA THR A 135 -3.71 -17.50 -13.59
C THR A 135 -2.94 -16.20 -13.83
N LEU A 136 -2.97 -15.29 -12.86
CA LEU A 136 -2.34 -13.97 -13.01
C LEU A 136 -0.82 -14.03 -12.80
N PHE A 137 -0.40 -14.82 -11.81
CA PHE A 137 1.00 -14.97 -11.46
C PHE A 137 1.64 -16.15 -12.22
N ALA A 138 2.96 -16.13 -12.37
CA ALA A 138 3.69 -17.27 -12.89
C ALA A 138 3.46 -18.52 -12.02
N PRO A 139 3.50 -19.74 -12.57
CA PRO A 139 3.19 -20.95 -11.81
C PRO A 139 4.04 -21.18 -10.56
N ASP A 140 5.25 -20.64 -10.53
CA ASP A 140 6.21 -20.72 -9.42
C ASP A 140 6.26 -19.44 -8.58
N ASP A 141 5.32 -18.51 -8.78
CA ASP A 141 5.28 -17.26 -8.01
C ASP A 141 5.11 -17.55 -6.52
N PHE A 142 5.93 -16.88 -5.71
CA PHE A 142 5.97 -17.05 -4.25
C PHE A 142 4.62 -16.79 -3.56
N ARG A 143 3.72 -16.02 -4.18
CA ARG A 143 2.40 -15.71 -3.65
C ARG A 143 1.53 -16.96 -3.48
N TYR A 144 1.70 -17.96 -4.36
CA TYR A 144 0.93 -19.21 -4.23
C TYR A 144 1.30 -20.02 -2.98
N SER A 145 2.52 -19.87 -2.46
CA SER A 145 3.00 -20.51 -1.22
C SER A 145 3.01 -19.59 0.00
N MET A 146 2.72 -18.29 -0.20
CA MET A 146 2.71 -17.29 0.87
C MET A 146 1.62 -17.58 1.90
N ARG A 147 1.94 -17.48 3.21
CA ARG A 147 0.93 -17.47 4.28
C ARG A 147 0.07 -16.23 4.17
N HIS A 148 -1.25 -16.38 4.32
CA HIS A 148 -2.19 -15.25 4.24
C HIS A 148 -1.98 -14.36 3.00
N PRO A 149 -1.96 -14.92 1.76
CA PRO A 149 -1.47 -14.21 0.59
C PRO A 149 -2.22 -12.91 0.33
N TYR A 150 -3.55 -12.90 0.43
CA TYR A 150 -4.33 -11.68 0.26
C TYR A 150 -4.01 -10.64 1.34
N VAL A 151 -3.94 -11.07 2.62
CA VAL A 151 -3.69 -10.15 3.73
C VAL A 151 -2.33 -9.48 3.60
N LEU A 152 -1.27 -10.27 3.39
CA LEU A 152 0.10 -9.75 3.43
C LEU A 152 0.55 -9.04 2.15
N ASP A 153 -0.13 -9.25 1.01
CA ASP A 153 0.25 -8.59 -0.23
C ASP A 153 -0.75 -7.49 -0.64
N MET A 154 -2.06 -7.68 -0.41
CA MET A 154 -3.09 -6.76 -0.91
C MET A 154 -3.69 -5.83 0.14
N SER A 155 -4.00 -6.34 1.34
CA SER A 155 -4.79 -5.57 2.31
C SER A 155 -4.12 -4.28 2.76
N ILE A 156 -2.79 -4.22 2.73
CA ILE A 156 -2.03 -3.03 3.12
C ILE A 156 -2.40 -1.80 2.28
N HIS A 157 -2.72 -1.97 0.99
CA HIS A 157 -3.18 -0.87 0.14
C HIS A 157 -4.51 -0.30 0.64
N HIS A 158 -5.46 -1.16 0.95
CA HIS A 158 -6.78 -0.74 1.41
C HIS A 158 -6.72 -0.14 2.82
N PHE A 159 -5.94 -0.72 3.73
CA PHE A 159 -5.77 -0.17 5.08
C PHE A 159 -5.06 1.18 5.07
N ASP A 160 -4.12 1.36 4.16
CA ASP A 160 -3.48 2.64 3.90
C ASP A 160 -4.47 3.68 3.35
N LEU A 161 -5.32 3.30 2.40
CA LEU A 161 -6.35 4.17 1.84
C LEU A 161 -7.41 4.57 2.88
N ILE A 162 -7.82 3.65 3.77
CA ILE A 162 -8.73 3.97 4.88
C ILE A 162 -8.14 5.10 5.73
N ARG A 163 -6.88 4.93 6.15
CA ARG A 163 -6.17 5.90 6.97
C ARG A 163 -6.02 7.25 6.25
N ALA A 164 -5.61 7.22 4.99
CA ALA A 164 -5.43 8.43 4.19
C ALA A 164 -6.73 9.16 3.89
N ALA A 165 -7.86 8.46 3.76
CA ALA A 165 -9.17 9.07 3.53
C ALA A 165 -9.79 9.66 4.80
N THR A 166 -9.62 8.98 5.94
CA THR A 166 -10.31 9.33 7.19
C THR A 166 -9.45 10.15 8.16
N GLY A 167 -8.12 10.12 7.99
CA GLY A 167 -7.18 10.67 8.97
C GLY A 167 -7.16 9.90 10.30
N ARG A 168 -7.67 8.66 10.33
CA ARG A 168 -7.81 7.83 11.53
C ARG A 168 -6.99 6.55 11.39
N ASP A 169 -6.32 6.15 12.45
CA ASP A 169 -5.59 4.89 12.51
C ASP A 169 -6.52 3.71 12.83
N VAL A 170 -6.09 2.51 12.42
CA VAL A 170 -6.75 1.25 12.82
C VAL A 170 -6.28 0.90 14.23
N CYS A 171 -7.20 0.83 15.17
CA CYS A 171 -6.92 0.52 16.58
C CYS A 171 -7.06 -0.97 16.89
N GLY A 172 -8.01 -1.64 16.24
CA GLY A 172 -8.32 -3.05 16.47
C GLY A 172 -8.67 -3.78 15.20
N VAL A 173 -8.48 -5.10 15.20
CA VAL A 173 -8.88 -5.97 14.10
C VAL A 173 -9.28 -7.37 14.59
N TYR A 174 -10.39 -7.88 14.05
CA TYR A 174 -10.76 -9.29 14.12
C TYR A 174 -10.94 -9.82 12.71
N ALA A 175 -10.25 -10.92 12.37
CA ALA A 175 -10.24 -11.45 11.02
C ALA A 175 -10.34 -12.97 10.97
N ARG A 176 -10.96 -13.47 9.89
CA ARG A 176 -11.03 -14.90 9.54
C ARG A 176 -10.69 -15.06 8.09
N SER A 177 -9.93 -16.10 7.77
CA SER A 177 -9.62 -16.47 6.39
C SER A 177 -10.21 -17.85 6.06
N TRP A 178 -10.45 -18.08 4.77
CA TRP A 178 -10.96 -19.38 4.31
C TRP A 178 -10.34 -19.79 2.98
N ARG A 179 -10.42 -21.08 2.71
CA ARG A 179 -10.02 -21.66 1.45
C ARG A 179 -11.15 -21.49 0.42
N VAL A 180 -10.78 -21.03 -0.77
CA VAL A 180 -11.68 -21.04 -1.91
C VAL A 180 -11.49 -22.36 -2.66
N PRO A 181 -12.56 -23.07 -3.06
CA PRO A 181 -12.45 -24.25 -3.91
C PRO A 181 -11.65 -23.98 -5.19
N ASP A 182 -10.89 -24.95 -5.66
CA ASP A 182 -10.06 -24.86 -6.88
C ASP A 182 -8.97 -23.78 -6.87
N SER A 183 -8.67 -23.24 -5.68
CA SER A 183 -7.62 -22.26 -5.51
C SER A 183 -6.23 -22.92 -5.61
N PRO A 184 -5.28 -22.37 -6.41
CA PRO A 184 -3.91 -22.83 -6.47
C PRO A 184 -3.09 -22.43 -5.25
N PHE A 185 -3.60 -21.54 -4.39
CA PHE A 185 -2.90 -21.08 -3.19
C PHE A 185 -2.80 -22.19 -2.16
N VAL A 186 -1.59 -22.39 -1.61
CA VAL A 186 -1.36 -23.36 -0.52
C VAL A 186 -2.13 -22.95 0.74
N HIS A 187 -2.19 -21.65 1.02
CA HIS A 187 -2.90 -21.06 2.14
C HIS A 187 -4.19 -20.36 1.70
N HIS A 188 -4.97 -19.88 2.66
CA HIS A 188 -6.26 -19.26 2.43
C HIS A 188 -6.14 -17.92 1.67
N PRO A 189 -6.67 -17.80 0.43
CA PRO A 189 -6.57 -16.59 -0.37
C PRO A 189 -7.70 -15.58 -0.11
N ALA A 190 -8.65 -15.91 0.74
CA ALA A 190 -9.80 -15.08 1.08
C ALA A 190 -9.81 -14.72 2.57
N VAL A 191 -10.30 -13.53 2.89
CA VAL A 191 -10.35 -12.98 4.25
C VAL A 191 -11.59 -12.11 4.43
N ALA A 192 -12.18 -12.15 5.62
CA ALA A 192 -13.10 -11.13 6.13
C ALA A 192 -12.52 -10.56 7.43
N ALA A 193 -12.62 -9.26 7.61
CA ALA A 193 -12.16 -8.59 8.81
C ALA A 193 -13.14 -7.49 9.25
N LEU A 194 -13.25 -7.33 10.55
CA LEU A 194 -13.84 -6.17 11.20
C LEU A 194 -12.69 -5.35 11.80
N LEU A 195 -12.56 -4.09 11.36
CA LEU A 195 -11.56 -3.17 11.87
C LEU A 195 -12.24 -2.07 12.67
N ASP A 196 -11.61 -1.65 13.76
CA ASP A 196 -12.02 -0.49 14.54
C ASP A 196 -11.05 0.65 14.26
N LEU A 197 -11.58 1.80 13.80
CA LEU A 197 -10.79 3.01 13.63
C LEU A 197 -10.83 3.86 14.90
N GLU A 198 -9.86 4.73 15.07
CA GLU A 198 -9.91 5.79 16.07
C GLU A 198 -11.25 6.54 16.01
N GLY A 199 -11.84 6.80 17.19
CA GLY A 199 -13.18 7.37 17.28
C GLY A 199 -14.32 6.38 17.08
N GLY A 200 -14.03 5.07 17.03
CA GLY A 200 -15.02 4.00 17.06
C GLY A 200 -15.77 3.74 15.76
N VAL A 201 -15.23 4.19 14.61
CA VAL A 201 -15.84 3.90 13.29
C VAL A 201 -15.50 2.49 12.85
N PRO A 202 -16.49 1.58 12.65
CA PRO A 202 -16.23 0.22 12.20
C PRO A 202 -15.98 0.17 10.68
N VAL A 203 -15.04 -0.71 10.28
CA VAL A 203 -14.80 -1.07 8.88
C VAL A 203 -15.08 -2.54 8.70
N ILE A 204 -15.97 -2.86 7.75
CA ILE A 204 -16.24 -4.21 7.31
C ILE A 204 -15.43 -4.43 6.03
N TYR A 205 -14.46 -5.33 6.10
CA TYR A 205 -13.52 -5.60 5.03
C TYR A 205 -13.62 -7.02 4.51
N GLU A 206 -13.63 -7.18 3.21
CA GLU A 206 -13.61 -8.47 2.54
C GLU A 206 -12.60 -8.45 1.39
N GLY A 207 -11.82 -9.52 1.29
CA GLY A 207 -10.85 -9.72 0.22
C GLY A 207 -10.78 -11.16 -0.26
N ASP A 208 -10.72 -11.35 -1.59
CA ASP A 208 -10.61 -12.68 -2.19
C ASP A 208 -9.76 -12.62 -3.46
N TRP A 209 -8.71 -13.47 -3.51
CA TRP A 209 -7.83 -13.63 -4.66
C TRP A 209 -8.12 -14.84 -5.54
N ALA A 210 -9.14 -15.60 -5.23
CA ALA A 210 -9.57 -16.74 -6.02
C ALA A 210 -11.08 -16.73 -6.28
N THR A 211 -11.66 -15.55 -6.39
CA THR A 211 -13.11 -15.37 -6.53
C THR A 211 -13.68 -16.05 -7.78
N HIS A 212 -14.90 -16.55 -7.65
CA HIS A 212 -15.75 -16.93 -8.76
C HIS A 212 -16.85 -15.88 -9.06
N GLU A 213 -16.90 -14.84 -8.23
CA GLU A 213 -17.83 -13.72 -8.41
C GLU A 213 -17.28 -12.70 -9.42
N PRO A 214 -18.12 -11.77 -9.91
CA PRO A 214 -17.64 -10.66 -10.72
C PRO A 214 -16.50 -9.90 -10.02
N GLU A 215 -15.40 -9.74 -10.72
CA GLU A 215 -14.22 -9.07 -10.19
C GLU A 215 -14.44 -7.56 -10.02
N THR A 216 -13.90 -7.01 -8.95
CA THR A 216 -13.78 -5.57 -8.74
C THR A 216 -12.53 -5.03 -9.42
N SER A 217 -12.32 -3.72 -9.41
CA SER A 217 -10.98 -3.16 -9.61
C SER A 217 -10.06 -3.57 -8.45
N TRP A 218 -8.75 -3.35 -8.59
CA TRP A 218 -7.79 -3.56 -7.49
C TRP A 218 -8.04 -2.63 -6.29
N ASN A 219 -8.67 -1.49 -6.50
CA ASN A 219 -9.07 -0.60 -5.42
C ASN A 219 -10.26 -1.13 -4.60
N GLY A 220 -10.98 -2.13 -5.13
CA GLY A 220 -12.18 -2.68 -4.52
C GLY A 220 -13.44 -1.84 -4.74
N HIS A 221 -14.53 -2.28 -4.11
CA HIS A 221 -15.76 -1.52 -3.95
C HIS A 221 -15.83 -0.95 -2.53
N TRP A 222 -16.09 0.32 -2.43
CA TRP A 222 -16.17 1.05 -1.18
C TRP A 222 -17.54 1.66 -0.97
N GLU A 223 -18.04 1.55 0.24
CA GLU A 223 -19.19 2.30 0.74
C GLU A 223 -18.77 2.99 2.04
N ILE A 224 -18.74 4.31 2.05
CA ILE A 224 -18.43 5.12 3.23
C ILE A 224 -19.72 5.83 3.63
N VAL A 225 -20.25 5.51 4.80
CA VAL A 225 -21.51 6.00 5.32
C VAL A 225 -21.26 7.01 6.43
N GLY A 226 -21.93 8.15 6.35
CA GLY A 226 -21.91 9.17 7.37
C GLY A 226 -23.30 9.75 7.64
N GLU A 227 -23.36 10.67 8.58
CA GLU A 227 -24.60 11.35 9.03
C GLU A 227 -25.32 12.04 7.87
N ALA A 228 -24.59 12.68 6.94
CA ALA A 228 -25.17 13.48 5.87
C ALA A 228 -25.43 12.71 4.57
N GLY A 229 -24.89 11.48 4.42
CA GLY A 229 -24.98 10.73 3.19
C GLY A 229 -24.01 9.56 3.12
N ARG A 230 -23.84 9.02 1.89
CA ARG A 230 -22.84 7.98 1.63
C ARG A 230 -22.05 8.25 0.35
N LEU A 231 -20.81 7.78 0.34
CA LEU A 231 -19.98 7.67 -0.85
C LEU A 231 -19.92 6.21 -1.30
N LEU A 232 -20.10 6.01 -2.60
CA LEU A 232 -19.88 4.74 -3.27
C LEU A 232 -18.71 4.90 -4.23
N TRP A 233 -17.68 4.10 -4.07
CA TRP A 233 -16.58 4.00 -5.04
C TRP A 233 -16.53 2.58 -5.57
N SER A 234 -16.68 2.43 -6.87
CA SER A 234 -16.75 1.14 -7.54
C SER A 234 -15.93 1.15 -8.84
N GLY A 235 -15.43 0.00 -9.20
CA GLY A 235 -14.78 -0.27 -10.47
C GLY A 235 -14.80 -1.75 -10.79
N SER A 236 -14.69 -2.08 -12.07
CA SER A 236 -14.61 -3.44 -12.58
C SER A 236 -13.15 -3.88 -12.76
N LYS A 237 -12.95 -5.09 -13.20
CA LYS A 237 -11.63 -5.66 -13.54
C LYS A 237 -10.83 -4.80 -14.54
N GLU A 238 -11.53 -4.16 -15.48
CA GLU A 238 -10.96 -3.34 -16.53
C GLU A 238 -10.51 -1.96 -16.05
N ASP A 239 -11.05 -1.53 -14.89
CA ASP A 239 -10.74 -0.23 -14.31
C ASP A 239 -9.41 -0.26 -13.55
N ARG A 240 -8.32 -0.01 -14.26
CA ARG A 240 -6.96 0.08 -13.68
C ARG A 240 -6.75 1.47 -13.08
N GLY A 241 -6.77 1.57 -11.74
CA GLY A 241 -6.54 2.84 -11.05
C GLY A 241 -7.66 3.89 -11.25
N THR A 242 -8.74 3.52 -11.95
CA THR A 242 -9.90 4.33 -12.21
C THR A 242 -11.11 3.80 -11.45
N GLY A 243 -12.30 4.12 -11.87
CA GLY A 243 -13.56 3.72 -11.26
C GLY A 243 -14.47 4.92 -11.06
N ARG A 244 -15.69 4.64 -10.62
CA ARG A 244 -16.73 5.64 -10.45
C ARG A 244 -16.93 5.96 -8.98
N VAL A 245 -16.92 7.25 -8.65
CA VAL A 245 -17.29 7.76 -7.32
C VAL A 245 -18.65 8.42 -7.42
N VAL A 246 -19.58 8.05 -6.53
CA VAL A 246 -20.93 8.61 -6.44
C VAL A 246 -21.15 9.07 -5.00
N PHE A 247 -21.65 10.29 -4.84
CA PHE A 247 -22.10 10.79 -3.55
C PHE A 247 -23.63 10.84 -3.51
N GLU A 248 -24.20 10.20 -2.53
CA GLU A 248 -25.63 10.21 -2.23
C GLU A 248 -25.85 10.92 -0.89
N ARG A 249 -26.34 12.15 -0.96
CA ARG A 249 -26.78 12.87 0.22
C ARG A 249 -28.18 12.40 0.60
N TRP A 250 -28.45 12.16 1.88
CA TRP A 250 -29.75 11.67 2.29
C TRP A 250 -30.88 12.59 1.82
N GLY A 251 -31.90 11.99 1.20
CA GLY A 251 -33.04 12.71 0.63
C GLY A 251 -32.75 13.49 -0.66
N ARG A 252 -31.62 13.25 -1.31
CA ARG A 252 -31.25 13.80 -2.60
C ARG A 252 -30.93 12.71 -3.60
N GLU A 253 -31.04 13.03 -4.90
CA GLU A 253 -30.60 12.14 -5.96
C GLU A 253 -29.07 11.91 -5.90
N PRO A 254 -28.60 10.67 -6.12
CA PRO A 254 -27.18 10.36 -6.21
C PRO A 254 -26.52 11.16 -7.33
N ARG A 255 -25.35 11.72 -7.06
CA ARG A 255 -24.57 12.46 -8.07
C ARG A 255 -23.21 11.82 -8.29
N PRO A 256 -22.78 11.61 -9.54
CA PRO A 256 -21.41 11.26 -9.83
C PRO A 256 -20.47 12.39 -9.41
N ILE A 257 -19.30 12.01 -8.92
CA ILE A 257 -18.25 12.96 -8.51
C ILE A 257 -17.24 13.06 -9.63
N GLU A 258 -17.02 14.29 -10.09
CA GLU A 258 -15.97 14.58 -11.04
C GLU A 258 -14.60 14.34 -10.42
N GLN A 259 -13.79 13.60 -11.15
CA GLN A 259 -12.43 13.25 -10.74
C GLN A 259 -11.44 14.23 -11.36
N GLN A 260 -10.39 14.55 -10.60
CA GLN A 260 -9.32 15.40 -11.10
C GLN A 260 -8.53 14.65 -12.18
N ASN A 261 -8.15 15.36 -13.22
CA ASN A 261 -7.14 14.86 -14.16
C ASN A 261 -5.75 15.02 -13.48
N LEU A 262 -5.15 13.90 -13.09
CA LEU A 262 -3.83 13.89 -12.48
C LEU A 262 -2.77 13.79 -13.57
N GLU A 263 -1.72 14.58 -13.47
CA GLU A 263 -0.59 14.55 -14.41
C GLU A 263 0.14 13.19 -14.32
N PHE A 264 0.35 12.69 -13.11
CA PHE A 264 0.95 11.39 -12.83
C PHE A 264 0.01 10.58 -11.96
N VAL A 265 0.00 9.26 -12.18
CA VAL A 265 -0.85 8.32 -11.44
C VAL A 265 -0.03 7.13 -10.93
N GLU A 266 -0.54 6.48 -9.90
CA GLU A 266 0.03 5.24 -9.36
C GLU A 266 1.55 5.33 -9.08
N ARG A 267 2.34 4.38 -9.61
CA ARG A 267 3.78 4.29 -9.34
C ARG A 267 4.58 5.45 -9.91
N GLU A 268 4.16 6.01 -11.05
CA GLU A 268 4.82 7.19 -11.60
C GLU A 268 4.65 8.39 -10.65
N ALA A 269 3.45 8.56 -10.11
CA ALA A 269 3.19 9.61 -9.13
C ALA A 269 3.98 9.40 -7.82
N THR A 270 4.20 8.16 -7.37
CA THR A 270 5.08 7.92 -6.20
C THR A 270 6.52 8.31 -6.48
N LEU A 271 7.01 8.05 -7.68
CA LEU A 271 8.36 8.46 -8.08
C LEU A 271 8.51 9.99 -8.15
N GLN A 272 7.51 10.68 -8.73
CA GLN A 272 7.49 12.15 -8.77
C GLN A 272 7.34 12.76 -7.37
N ALA A 273 6.59 12.12 -6.47
CA ALA A 273 6.47 12.55 -5.08
C ALA A 273 7.81 12.41 -4.31
N LEU A 274 8.56 11.33 -4.55
CA LEU A 274 9.92 11.20 -3.99
C LEU A 274 10.83 12.32 -4.52
N ARG A 275 10.83 12.55 -5.85
CA ARG A 275 11.63 13.61 -6.44
C ARG A 275 11.31 14.98 -5.81
N ALA A 276 10.03 15.32 -5.75
CA ALA A 276 9.59 16.57 -5.14
C ALA A 276 10.01 16.71 -3.68
N ALA A 277 9.93 15.62 -2.90
CA ALA A 277 10.37 15.60 -1.50
C ALA A 277 11.88 15.85 -1.36
N ILE A 278 12.70 15.29 -2.26
CA ILE A 278 14.15 15.50 -2.28
C ILE A 278 14.46 16.96 -2.66
N GLU A 279 13.84 17.49 -3.71
CA GLU A 279 14.08 18.86 -4.20
C GLU A 279 13.61 19.94 -3.23
N SER A 280 12.48 19.73 -2.54
CA SER A 280 11.91 20.70 -1.60
C SER A 280 12.40 20.56 -0.17
N ASN A 281 13.00 19.42 0.17
CA ASN A 281 13.31 19.00 1.55
C ASN A 281 12.06 18.93 2.46
N GLU A 282 10.88 18.71 1.86
CA GLU A 282 9.62 18.50 2.58
C GLU A 282 9.26 17.02 2.58
N PRO A 283 8.66 16.49 3.67
CA PRO A 283 8.32 15.06 3.74
C PRO A 283 7.26 14.69 2.70
N PRO A 284 7.38 13.54 2.01
CA PRO A 284 6.35 13.05 1.11
C PRO A 284 5.12 12.57 1.89
N GLU A 285 3.98 12.45 1.21
CA GLU A 285 2.72 11.98 1.80
C GLU A 285 2.81 10.56 2.40
N THR A 286 3.61 9.68 1.79
CA THR A 286 3.73 8.27 2.18
C THR A 286 5.09 7.98 2.82
N THR A 287 5.44 8.76 3.87
CA THR A 287 6.66 8.50 4.64
C THR A 287 6.63 7.10 5.25
N ALA A 288 7.80 6.51 5.50
CA ALA A 288 7.90 5.25 6.24
C ALA A 288 7.26 5.37 7.63
N ALA A 289 7.43 6.48 8.32
CA ALA A 289 6.85 6.75 9.64
C ALA A 289 5.32 6.71 9.62
N ASP A 290 4.66 7.26 8.58
CA ASP A 290 3.21 7.11 8.38
C ASP A 290 2.85 5.65 8.07
N ASN A 291 3.59 5.01 7.17
CA ASN A 291 3.27 3.67 6.67
C ASN A 291 3.38 2.56 7.72
N VAL A 292 4.21 2.72 8.76
CA VAL A 292 4.29 1.76 9.88
C VAL A 292 2.91 1.48 10.48
N ARG A 293 1.99 2.45 10.50
CA ARG A 293 0.61 2.26 10.99
C ARG A 293 -0.22 1.37 10.06
N SER A 294 -0.08 1.53 8.75
CA SER A 294 -0.71 0.64 7.76
C SER A 294 -0.14 -0.78 7.82
N LEU A 295 1.17 -0.89 8.01
CA LEU A 295 1.85 -2.17 8.25
C LEU A 295 1.37 -2.85 9.52
N ALA A 296 1.19 -2.12 10.62
CA ALA A 296 0.68 -2.67 11.87
C ALA A 296 -0.74 -3.23 11.74
N ALA A 297 -1.62 -2.52 11.02
CA ALA A 297 -2.97 -3.01 10.74
C ALA A 297 -2.94 -4.31 9.92
N MET A 298 -2.09 -4.40 8.89
CA MET A 298 -1.91 -5.60 8.08
C MET A 298 -1.38 -6.78 8.91
N LEU A 299 -0.33 -6.57 9.70
CA LEU A 299 0.24 -7.62 10.55
C LEU A 299 -0.72 -8.02 11.67
N GLY A 300 -1.48 -7.06 12.23
CA GLY A 300 -2.57 -7.32 13.17
C GLY A 300 -3.66 -8.22 12.59
N CYS A 301 -4.05 -7.94 11.32
CA CYS A 301 -5.00 -8.77 10.59
C CYS A 301 -4.48 -10.22 10.41
N ALA A 302 -3.24 -10.39 9.97
CA ALA A 302 -2.63 -11.72 9.84
C ALA A 302 -2.57 -12.46 11.18
N ARG A 303 -2.18 -11.76 12.27
CA ARG A 303 -2.15 -12.32 13.61
C ARG A 303 -3.54 -12.73 14.11
N SER A 304 -4.57 -11.93 13.82
CA SER A 304 -5.96 -12.28 14.17
C SER A 304 -6.44 -13.52 13.44
N VAL A 305 -6.10 -13.67 12.15
CA VAL A 305 -6.38 -14.89 11.38
C VAL A 305 -5.72 -16.11 12.02
N GLU A 306 -4.48 -15.98 12.49
CA GLU A 306 -3.72 -17.08 13.09
C GLU A 306 -4.23 -17.48 14.48
N SER A 307 -4.51 -16.50 15.33
CA SER A 307 -4.97 -16.73 16.70
C SER A 307 -6.46 -17.06 16.80
N GLY A 308 -7.26 -16.60 15.84
CA GLY A 308 -8.73 -16.61 15.93
C GLY A 308 -9.31 -15.59 16.90
N GLU A 309 -8.50 -14.67 17.43
CA GLU A 309 -8.86 -13.67 18.44
C GLU A 309 -8.72 -12.24 17.89
N PRO A 310 -9.44 -11.27 18.47
CA PRO A 310 -9.21 -9.86 18.20
C PRO A 310 -7.79 -9.44 18.56
N VAL A 311 -7.21 -8.53 17.78
CA VAL A 311 -5.87 -7.97 17.99
C VAL A 311 -5.97 -6.46 18.22
N ASP A 312 -5.39 -5.98 19.31
CA ASP A 312 -5.18 -4.57 19.57
C ASP A 312 -3.97 -4.07 18.77
N VAL A 313 -4.24 -3.33 17.69
CA VAL A 313 -3.23 -2.78 16.78
C VAL A 313 -2.47 -1.63 17.43
N ALA A 314 -3.14 -0.83 18.27
CA ALA A 314 -2.49 0.26 18.99
C ALA A 314 -1.46 -0.29 20.00
N ALA A 315 -1.78 -1.41 20.66
CA ALA A 315 -0.83 -2.10 21.54
C ALA A 315 0.37 -2.68 20.76
N LEU A 316 0.18 -3.18 19.53
CA LEU A 316 1.29 -3.64 18.68
C LEU A 316 2.28 -2.51 18.36
N LEU A 317 1.77 -1.32 18.05
CA LEU A 317 2.58 -0.13 17.81
C LEU A 317 3.32 0.32 19.08
N SER A 318 2.63 0.36 20.22
CA SER A 318 3.18 0.83 21.49
C SER A 318 4.25 -0.10 22.07
N ALA A 319 4.11 -1.41 21.92
CA ALA A 319 5.02 -2.43 22.46
C ALA A 319 6.45 -2.32 21.92
N ARG A 320 6.68 -1.60 20.82
CA ARG A 320 7.97 -1.40 20.17
C ARG A 320 8.61 -0.04 20.43
N GLY A 321 8.06 0.75 21.35
CA GLY A 321 8.70 1.99 21.82
C GLY A 321 8.63 3.15 20.85
N ALA A 322 7.67 3.16 19.96
CA ALA A 322 7.49 4.24 19.02
C ALA A 322 6.79 5.45 19.64
N LYS A 323 7.56 6.43 20.04
CA LYS A 323 7.16 7.81 19.83
C LYS A 323 7.47 8.11 18.35
N LEU A 324 6.49 7.92 17.50
CA LEU A 324 6.48 8.44 16.13
C LEU A 324 6.04 9.89 16.15
#